data_c567797251abc27f86ae2c2739c2a0d6
#
_entry.id   c567797251abc27f86ae2c2739c2a0d6
#
_cell.length_a   1.000
_cell.length_b   1.000
_cell.length_c   1.000
_cell.angle_alpha   90.00
_cell.angle_beta   90.00
_cell.angle_gamma   90.00
#
_symmetry.space_group_name_H-M   'P 1'
#
loop_
_entity.id
_entity.type
_entity.pdbx_description
1 polymer ?
#
loop_
_entity_poly.entity_id
_entity_poly.type
_entity_poly.pdbx_seq_one_letter_code
_entity_poly.pdbx_strand_id
1 'polypeptide(L)'
;MIDAGIYVHVPYCRRKCLYCDFFSGGYKTADWEGFVRCIINEYNERRGEISGKADTLYIGGGTPSLMPDTPFRSLLRFLIDNISWGIGKREISLEVNPEDVSEEKARMWKREGVNRVSMGVQSFNDDELMRVGRRHDSRRAIEAYDVLRKHLDNISIDLMFGLPGQTVESWEKSVETAVTLNPEHISAYSLMLEEGTPMTVLAEKGRIELPDDRLNDEMWRRLSVRLSESGYRQYEISNYSKQGYESKHNGKYWRQVPYLGLGPSAHSYDGDRERRFNPPDITGYLKRFGSGQEGREPFYRREMLTDEEIKEEYILTRMRVSEGINLSDFRERFGKAAEERLLHNLMTLPNQELVENKEGNISLSSDGIMVADSVILALAM
;
A
#
# COMPACT_ATOMS: atom_id res chain seq x y z
N MET A 1 -13.37 -20.31 -0.50
CA MET A 1 -13.53 -18.86 -0.28
C MET A 1 -12.17 -18.31 0.07
N ILE A 2 -11.80 -17.17 -0.51
CA ILE A 2 -10.53 -16.48 -0.20
C ILE A 2 -10.78 -15.69 1.09
N ASP A 3 -9.85 -15.78 2.04
CA ASP A 3 -9.97 -15.09 3.32
C ASP A 3 -9.84 -13.56 3.15
N ALA A 4 -10.63 -12.79 3.89
CA ALA A 4 -10.68 -11.33 3.83
C ALA A 4 -9.43 -10.65 4.44
N GLY A 5 -9.30 -9.33 4.24
CA GLY A 5 -8.31 -8.49 4.90
C GLY A 5 -8.91 -7.58 5.96
N ILE A 6 -8.14 -7.26 7.00
CA ILE A 6 -8.46 -6.17 7.93
C ILE A 6 -7.38 -5.09 7.80
N TYR A 7 -7.79 -3.85 7.57
CA TYR A 7 -6.92 -2.69 7.53
C TYR A 7 -7.25 -1.72 8.67
N VAL A 8 -6.23 -1.19 9.34
CA VAL A 8 -6.40 -0.15 10.36
C VAL A 8 -5.64 1.09 9.91
N HIS A 9 -6.35 2.18 9.68
CA HIS A 9 -5.76 3.47 9.37
C HIS A 9 -5.44 4.24 10.64
N VAL A 10 -4.16 4.44 10.91
CA VAL A 10 -3.66 5.26 12.03
C VAL A 10 -3.41 6.69 11.52
N PRO A 11 -4.26 7.68 11.88
CA PRO A 11 -4.27 8.98 11.23
C PRO A 11 -3.31 9.99 11.87
N TYR A 12 -2.17 9.58 12.41
CA TYR A 12 -1.26 10.47 13.11
C TYR A 12 0.15 10.43 12.55
N CYS A 13 0.74 11.63 12.33
CA CYS A 13 2.14 11.83 11.98
C CYS A 13 2.81 12.84 12.87
N ARG A 14 4.09 12.67 13.18
CA ARG A 14 4.88 13.74 13.85
C ARG A 14 5.04 14.94 12.93
N ARG A 15 5.24 14.69 11.65
CA ARG A 15 5.34 15.68 10.58
C ARG A 15 4.86 15.01 9.29
N LYS A 16 3.99 15.68 8.54
CA LYS A 16 3.58 15.22 7.22
C LYS A 16 4.69 15.51 6.24
N CYS A 17 5.10 14.50 5.45
CA CYS A 17 6.06 14.66 4.37
C CYS A 17 5.50 15.57 3.28
N LEU A 18 6.36 16.25 2.52
CA LEU A 18 5.91 17.26 1.55
C LEU A 18 5.09 16.66 0.39
N TYR A 19 5.34 15.42 0.05
CA TYR A 19 4.67 14.68 -1.04
C TYR A 19 3.43 13.91 -0.62
N CYS A 20 3.22 13.72 0.69
CA CYS A 20 2.23 12.75 1.17
C CYS A 20 0.81 13.31 1.08
N ASP A 21 -0.09 12.58 0.41
CA ASP A 21 -1.51 12.86 0.33
C ASP A 21 -2.35 12.13 1.40
N PHE A 22 -1.78 11.09 2.02
CA PHE A 22 -2.48 10.30 3.03
C PHE A 22 -3.05 11.17 4.12
N PHE A 23 -4.30 10.85 4.50
CA PHE A 23 -4.97 11.56 5.58
C PHE A 23 -4.24 11.36 6.90
N SER A 24 -3.79 12.46 7.50
CA SER A 24 -3.13 12.43 8.80
C SER A 24 -3.28 13.75 9.55
N GLY A 25 -3.39 13.64 10.87
CA GLY A 25 -3.38 14.74 11.83
C GLY A 25 -2.09 14.80 12.65
N GLY A 26 -1.95 15.85 13.43
CA GLY A 26 -0.76 16.07 14.25
C GLY A 26 -0.66 15.10 15.43
N TYR A 27 0.50 14.50 15.63
CA TYR A 27 0.82 13.63 16.76
C TYR A 27 0.61 14.27 18.15
N LYS A 28 0.87 15.58 18.30
CA LYS A 28 0.80 16.26 19.59
C LYS A 28 -0.60 16.30 20.20
N THR A 29 -1.62 16.18 19.37
CA THR A 29 -3.03 16.20 19.79
C THR A 29 -3.66 14.81 19.78
N ALA A 30 -2.85 13.75 19.60
CA ALA A 30 -3.34 12.39 19.49
C ALA A 30 -3.84 11.87 20.86
N ASP A 31 -5.13 11.56 20.93
CA ASP A 31 -5.71 10.74 22.00
C ASP A 31 -5.61 9.27 21.60
N TRP A 32 -4.48 8.65 21.91
CA TRP A 32 -4.21 7.26 21.52
C TRP A 32 -5.15 6.25 22.17
N GLU A 33 -5.50 6.45 23.44
CA GLU A 33 -6.41 5.56 24.18
C GLU A 33 -7.83 5.70 23.64
N GLY A 34 -8.27 6.93 23.41
CA GLY A 34 -9.55 7.22 22.78
C GLY A 34 -9.62 6.66 21.36
N PHE A 35 -8.56 6.81 20.57
CA PHE A 35 -8.49 6.24 19.23
C PHE A 35 -8.61 4.72 19.24
N VAL A 36 -7.83 4.03 20.08
CA VAL A 36 -7.90 2.55 20.20
C VAL A 36 -9.30 2.09 20.61
N ARG A 37 -9.91 2.77 21.58
CA ARG A 37 -11.30 2.50 21.97
C ARG A 37 -12.27 2.66 20.80
N CYS A 38 -12.09 3.68 19.97
CA CYS A 38 -12.91 3.90 18.79
C CYS A 38 -12.74 2.80 17.74
N ILE A 39 -11.51 2.34 17.46
CA ILE A 39 -11.26 1.21 16.56
C ILE A 39 -11.94 -0.07 17.08
N ILE A 40 -11.86 -0.34 18.39
CA ILE A 40 -12.51 -1.48 19.03
C ILE A 40 -14.03 -1.41 18.84
N ASN A 41 -14.62 -0.26 19.07
CA ASN A 41 -16.06 -0.06 18.94
C ASN A 41 -16.50 -0.16 17.47
N GLU A 42 -15.75 0.43 16.54
CA GLU A 42 -16.02 0.31 15.10
C GLU A 42 -15.92 -1.16 14.64
N TYR A 43 -14.87 -1.87 15.04
CA TYR A 43 -14.74 -3.29 14.73
C TYR A 43 -15.93 -4.11 15.23
N ASN A 44 -16.35 -3.92 16.47
CA ASN A 44 -17.50 -4.63 17.03
C ASN A 44 -18.81 -4.34 16.26
N GLU A 45 -19.01 -3.11 15.82
CA GLU A 45 -20.16 -2.70 15.01
C GLU A 45 -20.12 -3.30 13.61
N ARG A 46 -18.92 -3.37 12.98
CA ARG A 46 -18.76 -3.62 11.54
C ARG A 46 -18.19 -5.00 11.18
N ARG A 47 -17.74 -5.79 12.15
CA ARG A 47 -17.11 -7.11 11.88
C ARG A 47 -17.99 -8.08 11.08
N GLY A 48 -19.31 -7.90 11.10
CA GLY A 48 -20.25 -8.69 10.29
C GLY A 48 -20.31 -8.27 8.80
N GLU A 49 -19.63 -7.19 8.39
CA GLU A 49 -19.61 -6.73 7.00
C GLU A 49 -18.72 -7.60 6.10
N ILE A 50 -17.75 -8.30 6.67
CA ILE A 50 -16.98 -9.32 5.97
C ILE A 50 -17.60 -10.69 6.23
N SER A 51 -18.06 -11.33 5.16
CA SER A 51 -18.57 -12.70 5.21
C SER A 51 -17.38 -13.66 5.19
N GLY A 52 -17.02 -14.24 6.33
CA GLY A 52 -16.00 -15.28 6.37
C GLY A 52 -14.86 -14.98 7.34
N LYS A 53 -13.69 -15.51 7.00
CA LYS A 53 -12.49 -15.44 7.81
C LYS A 53 -11.52 -14.42 7.21
N ALA A 54 -10.61 -13.90 8.04
CA ALA A 54 -9.50 -13.06 7.58
C ALA A 54 -8.18 -13.81 7.71
N ASP A 55 -7.21 -13.49 6.86
CA ASP A 55 -5.84 -14.02 6.95
C ASP A 55 -4.80 -12.91 7.04
N THR A 56 -5.21 -11.64 6.87
CA THR A 56 -4.32 -10.48 7.00
C THR A 56 -4.90 -9.40 7.92
N LEU A 57 -4.00 -8.80 8.71
CA LEU A 57 -4.21 -7.57 9.45
C LEU A 57 -3.09 -6.60 9.07
N TYR A 58 -3.44 -5.44 8.53
CA TYR A 58 -2.49 -4.42 8.13
C TYR A 58 -2.75 -3.13 8.91
N ILE A 59 -1.73 -2.64 9.63
CA ILE A 59 -1.78 -1.39 10.38
C ILE A 59 -0.91 -0.37 9.67
N GLY A 60 -1.55 0.59 9.01
CA GLY A 60 -0.91 1.57 8.14
C GLY A 60 -1.49 2.98 8.28
N GLY A 61 -1.22 3.82 7.30
CA GLY A 61 -1.76 5.16 7.15
C GLY A 61 -0.78 6.29 7.41
N GLY A 62 -0.94 7.06 8.46
CA GLY A 62 -0.01 8.11 8.81
C GLY A 62 1.32 7.57 9.31
N THR A 63 1.42 7.23 10.58
CA THR A 63 2.63 6.62 11.15
C THR A 63 2.27 5.72 12.34
N PRO A 64 1.91 4.47 12.10
CA PRO A 64 1.52 3.54 13.16
C PRO A 64 2.61 3.29 14.21
N SER A 65 3.88 3.32 13.80
CA SER A 65 5.03 3.15 14.70
C SER A 65 5.15 4.23 15.77
N LEU A 66 4.42 5.37 15.64
CA LEU A 66 4.35 6.40 16.68
C LEU A 66 3.51 6.00 17.88
N MET A 67 2.59 5.05 17.70
CA MET A 67 1.69 4.67 18.79
C MET A 67 2.49 4.22 20.02
N PRO A 68 2.16 4.72 21.21
CA PRO A 68 2.77 4.28 22.46
C PRO A 68 2.51 2.78 22.72
N ASP A 69 3.39 2.14 23.46
CA ASP A 69 3.36 0.68 23.67
C ASP A 69 2.03 0.18 24.23
N THR A 70 1.47 0.86 25.23
CA THR A 70 0.24 0.41 25.89
C THR A 70 -0.97 0.43 24.96
N PRO A 71 -1.31 1.55 24.27
CA PRO A 71 -2.37 1.58 23.27
C PRO A 71 -2.13 0.57 22.13
N PHE A 72 -0.88 0.46 21.63
CA PHE A 72 -0.56 -0.48 20.56
C PHE A 72 -0.85 -1.94 20.96
N ARG A 73 -0.39 -2.35 22.14
CA ARG A 73 -0.67 -3.71 22.67
C ARG A 73 -2.16 -3.97 22.87
N SER A 74 -2.89 -2.98 23.41
CA SER A 74 -4.33 -3.08 23.61
C SER A 74 -5.07 -3.30 22.28
N LEU A 75 -4.72 -2.49 21.26
CA LEU A 75 -5.31 -2.61 19.93
C LEU A 75 -5.01 -3.96 19.29
N LEU A 76 -3.73 -4.34 19.26
CA LEU A 76 -3.30 -5.51 18.52
C LEU A 76 -3.83 -6.80 19.14
N ARG A 77 -3.76 -6.92 20.48
CA ARG A 77 -4.32 -8.07 21.20
C ARG A 77 -5.83 -8.18 20.97
N PHE A 78 -6.56 -7.08 21.12
CA PHE A 78 -8.01 -7.11 20.87
C PHE A 78 -8.32 -7.62 19.46
N LEU A 79 -7.64 -7.09 18.42
CA LEU A 79 -7.89 -7.51 17.05
C LEU A 79 -7.50 -8.98 16.83
N ILE A 80 -6.34 -9.41 17.32
CA ILE A 80 -5.90 -10.80 17.17
C ILE A 80 -6.87 -11.79 17.84
N ASP A 81 -7.39 -11.44 19.00
CA ASP A 81 -8.29 -12.31 19.78
C ASP A 81 -9.71 -12.34 19.21
N ASN A 82 -10.15 -11.29 18.51
CA ASN A 82 -11.53 -11.15 18.04
C ASN A 82 -11.71 -11.35 16.53
N ILE A 83 -10.66 -11.26 15.71
CA ILE A 83 -10.74 -11.59 14.28
C ILE A 83 -10.96 -13.10 14.12
N SER A 84 -11.95 -13.45 13.31
CA SER A 84 -12.15 -14.84 12.86
C SER A 84 -11.08 -15.19 11.84
N TRP A 85 -10.03 -15.87 12.26
CA TRP A 85 -8.90 -16.20 11.41
C TRP A 85 -9.14 -17.43 10.52
N GLY A 86 -8.65 -17.34 9.28
CA GLY A 86 -8.59 -18.44 8.33
C GLY A 86 -7.60 -19.53 8.74
N ILE A 87 -7.64 -20.63 7.99
CA ILE A 87 -6.67 -21.72 8.14
C ILE A 87 -5.39 -21.32 7.38
N GLY A 88 -4.26 -21.26 8.06
CA GLY A 88 -2.97 -20.95 7.45
C GLY A 88 -2.17 -19.88 8.21
N LYS A 89 -1.08 -19.44 7.57
CA LYS A 89 -0.19 -18.44 8.17
C LYS A 89 -0.81 -17.05 7.99
N ARG A 90 -1.12 -16.42 9.11
CA ARG A 90 -1.59 -15.02 9.17
C ARG A 90 -0.47 -14.07 8.77
N GLU A 91 -0.82 -12.98 8.07
CA GLU A 91 0.08 -11.84 7.88
C GLU A 91 -0.40 -10.68 8.75
N ILE A 92 0.44 -10.23 9.67
CA ILE A 92 0.19 -9.07 10.52
C ILE A 92 1.27 -8.05 10.20
N SER A 93 0.90 -7.06 9.39
CA SER A 93 1.79 -6.04 8.84
C SER A 93 1.71 -4.74 9.63
N LEU A 94 2.85 -4.11 9.83
CA LEU A 94 2.99 -2.80 10.47
C LEU A 94 3.84 -1.87 9.61
N GLU A 95 3.34 -0.67 9.33
CA GLU A 95 4.15 0.40 8.75
C GLU A 95 4.96 1.12 9.82
N VAL A 96 6.25 1.34 9.54
CA VAL A 96 7.16 2.01 10.45
C VAL A 96 8.01 3.07 9.74
N ASN A 97 8.35 4.13 10.47
CA ASN A 97 9.41 5.04 10.05
C ASN A 97 10.73 4.67 10.75
N PRO A 98 11.89 4.81 10.07
CA PRO A 98 13.19 4.49 10.66
C PRO A 98 13.46 5.15 12.01
N GLU A 99 13.05 6.42 12.18
CA GLU A 99 13.27 7.16 13.42
C GLU A 99 12.50 6.64 14.64
N ASP A 100 11.45 5.85 14.42
CA ASP A 100 10.62 5.31 15.51
C ASP A 100 11.05 3.91 15.96
N VAL A 101 11.94 3.26 15.20
CA VAL A 101 12.43 1.91 15.51
C VAL A 101 13.41 1.94 16.68
N SER A 102 13.15 1.16 17.71
CA SER A 102 14.10 0.84 18.78
C SER A 102 14.09 -0.66 19.07
N GLU A 103 15.11 -1.15 19.77
CA GLU A 103 15.22 -2.55 20.17
C GLU A 103 14.00 -2.99 20.99
N GLU A 104 13.51 -2.12 21.90
CA GLU A 104 12.35 -2.38 22.75
C GLU A 104 11.07 -2.47 21.90
N LYS A 105 10.87 -1.53 20.98
CA LYS A 105 9.70 -1.52 20.09
C LYS A 105 9.70 -2.72 19.14
N ALA A 106 10.82 -3.03 18.49
CA ALA A 106 10.92 -4.17 17.57
C ALA A 106 10.59 -5.48 18.28
N ARG A 107 11.16 -5.67 19.48
CA ARG A 107 10.85 -6.82 20.34
C ARG A 107 9.39 -6.87 20.76
N MET A 108 8.82 -5.73 21.11
CA MET A 108 7.42 -5.62 21.48
C MET A 108 6.51 -5.96 20.31
N TRP A 109 6.72 -5.39 19.12
CA TRP A 109 5.93 -5.69 17.93
C TRP A 109 5.96 -7.19 17.60
N LYS A 110 7.14 -7.82 17.60
CA LYS A 110 7.27 -9.27 17.39
C LYS A 110 6.49 -10.07 18.42
N ARG A 111 6.61 -9.72 19.69
CA ARG A 111 5.91 -10.43 20.79
C ARG A 111 4.39 -10.32 20.70
N GLU A 112 3.90 -9.17 20.28
CA GLU A 112 2.46 -8.94 20.09
C GLU A 112 1.92 -9.54 18.78
N GLY A 113 2.75 -10.16 17.95
CA GLY A 113 2.33 -10.94 16.79
C GLY A 113 2.59 -10.29 15.42
N VAL A 114 3.19 -9.09 15.36
CA VAL A 114 3.65 -8.52 14.08
C VAL A 114 4.66 -9.46 13.45
N ASN A 115 4.45 -9.82 12.19
CA ASN A 115 5.33 -10.74 11.45
C ASN A 115 5.77 -10.21 10.08
N ARG A 116 5.29 -9.03 9.67
CA ARG A 116 5.75 -8.27 8.52
C ARG A 116 5.87 -6.79 8.89
N VAL A 117 6.93 -6.13 8.47
CA VAL A 117 7.11 -4.68 8.62
C VAL A 117 7.36 -4.06 7.26
N SER A 118 6.74 -2.90 6.98
CA SER A 118 7.06 -2.04 5.85
C SER A 118 7.73 -0.78 6.39
N MET A 119 8.99 -0.58 6.04
CA MET A 119 9.79 0.53 6.54
C MET A 119 9.95 1.61 5.49
N GLY A 120 9.35 2.77 5.73
CA GLY A 120 9.39 3.92 4.83
C GLY A 120 10.75 4.62 4.83
N VAL A 121 11.70 4.13 4.05
CA VAL A 121 13.05 4.70 3.89
C VAL A 121 13.06 5.83 2.87
N GLN A 122 12.44 5.61 1.72
CA GLN A 122 12.31 6.48 0.56
C GLN A 122 13.61 6.68 -0.23
N SER A 123 14.72 7.00 0.42
CA SER A 123 16.06 7.11 -0.19
C SER A 123 17.15 6.81 0.85
N PHE A 124 18.35 6.45 0.37
CA PHE A 124 19.57 6.41 1.18
C PHE A 124 20.50 7.60 0.87
N ASN A 125 19.96 8.68 0.29
CA ASN A 125 20.65 9.95 0.08
C ASN A 125 20.03 11.01 1.01
N ASP A 126 20.85 11.58 1.91
CA ASP A 126 20.40 12.52 2.94
C ASP A 126 19.83 13.82 2.38
N ASP A 127 20.38 14.31 1.25
CA ASP A 127 19.86 15.52 0.58
C ASP A 127 18.47 15.28 0.00
N GLU A 128 18.23 14.11 -0.60
CA GLU A 128 16.92 13.71 -1.13
C GLU A 128 15.90 13.60 0.02
N LEU A 129 16.26 12.93 1.13
CA LEU A 129 15.42 12.79 2.32
C LEU A 129 15.04 14.15 2.91
N MET A 130 15.99 15.07 2.99
CA MET A 130 15.76 16.43 3.49
C MET A 130 14.80 17.22 2.58
N ARG A 131 14.97 17.13 1.26
CA ARG A 131 14.12 17.83 0.27
C ARG A 131 12.66 17.37 0.32
N VAL A 132 12.40 16.11 0.64
CA VAL A 132 11.04 15.58 0.76
C VAL A 132 10.48 15.65 2.19
N GLY A 133 11.26 16.22 3.12
CA GLY A 133 10.83 16.47 4.51
C GLY A 133 10.87 15.25 5.41
N ARG A 134 11.68 14.23 5.09
CA ARG A 134 11.94 13.09 5.98
C ARG A 134 12.72 13.55 7.21
N ARG A 135 12.60 12.80 8.31
CA ARG A 135 13.17 13.15 9.61
C ARG A 135 14.38 12.28 9.98
N HIS A 136 14.56 11.17 9.29
CA HIS A 136 15.72 10.29 9.41
C HIS A 136 16.73 10.59 8.31
N ASP A 137 17.96 10.20 8.50
CA ASP A 137 19.02 10.13 7.53
C ASP A 137 19.28 8.67 7.08
N SER A 138 20.14 8.48 6.09
CA SER A 138 20.51 7.18 5.54
C SER A 138 21.10 6.23 6.60
N ARG A 139 21.93 6.77 7.49
CA ARG A 139 22.53 6.00 8.60
C ARG A 139 21.44 5.47 9.54
N ARG A 140 20.48 6.32 9.91
CA ARG A 140 19.39 5.93 10.79
C ARG A 140 18.50 4.86 10.15
N ALA A 141 18.28 4.91 8.83
CA ALA A 141 17.53 3.90 8.10
C ALA A 141 18.22 2.53 8.17
N ILE A 142 19.55 2.47 7.99
CA ILE A 142 20.33 1.25 8.08
C ILE A 142 20.30 0.71 9.53
N GLU A 143 20.55 1.55 10.53
CA GLU A 143 20.48 1.16 11.95
C GLU A 143 19.09 0.59 12.32
N ALA A 144 18.02 1.22 11.81
CA ALA A 144 16.65 0.74 12.04
C ALA A 144 16.42 -0.64 11.41
N TYR A 145 16.89 -0.84 10.17
CA TYR A 145 16.83 -2.15 9.52
C TYR A 145 17.56 -3.23 10.33
N ASP A 146 18.77 -2.95 10.79
CA ASP A 146 19.56 -3.90 11.58
C ASP A 146 18.87 -4.28 12.91
N VAL A 147 18.19 -3.31 13.53
CA VAL A 147 17.37 -3.56 14.72
C VAL A 147 16.18 -4.46 14.40
N LEU A 148 15.43 -4.14 13.34
CA LEU A 148 14.27 -4.93 12.91
C LEU A 148 14.67 -6.36 12.55
N ARG A 149 15.79 -6.55 11.84
CA ARG A 149 16.30 -7.84 11.37
C ARG A 149 16.62 -8.81 12.51
N LYS A 150 16.98 -8.33 13.69
CA LYS A 150 17.19 -9.18 14.87
C LYS A 150 15.93 -9.87 15.37
N HIS A 151 14.76 -9.33 15.02
CA HIS A 151 13.48 -9.79 15.55
C HIS A 151 12.51 -10.28 14.48
N LEU A 152 12.63 -9.82 13.23
CA LEU A 152 11.66 -10.04 12.15
C LEU A 152 12.34 -10.61 10.92
N ASP A 153 11.68 -11.58 10.29
CA ASP A 153 12.16 -12.29 9.10
C ASP A 153 11.50 -11.81 7.80
N ASN A 154 10.51 -10.91 7.89
CA ASN A 154 9.80 -10.36 6.73
C ASN A 154 9.77 -8.84 6.84
N ILE A 155 10.72 -8.20 6.18
CA ILE A 155 10.89 -6.74 6.17
C ILE A 155 10.79 -6.26 4.73
N SER A 156 9.92 -5.25 4.52
CA SER A 156 9.89 -4.44 3.31
C SER A 156 10.68 -3.16 3.52
N ILE A 157 11.47 -2.77 2.52
CA ILE A 157 12.05 -1.43 2.41
C ILE A 157 11.28 -0.69 1.32
N ASP A 158 10.72 0.47 1.68
CA ASP A 158 9.98 1.30 0.74
C ASP A 158 10.89 2.42 0.25
N LEU A 159 11.11 2.49 -1.06
CA LEU A 159 11.93 3.46 -1.78
C LEU A 159 11.05 4.33 -2.69
N MET A 160 11.56 5.51 -3.03
CA MET A 160 10.93 6.40 -4.02
C MET A 160 11.97 6.88 -5.03
N PHE A 161 11.60 6.86 -6.31
CA PHE A 161 12.36 7.50 -7.38
C PHE A 161 11.59 8.70 -7.94
N GLY A 162 12.29 9.52 -8.71
CA GLY A 162 11.71 10.77 -9.20
C GLY A 162 11.70 11.89 -8.12
N LEU A 163 12.51 11.78 -7.08
CA LEU A 163 12.61 12.78 -6.04
C LEU A 163 13.27 14.07 -6.54
N PRO A 164 12.95 15.25 -5.96
CA PRO A 164 13.57 16.52 -6.36
C PRO A 164 15.10 16.46 -6.30
N GLY A 165 15.75 16.70 -7.44
CA GLY A 165 17.21 16.69 -7.58
C GLY A 165 17.84 15.30 -7.48
N GLN A 166 17.07 14.24 -7.57
CA GLN A 166 17.58 12.86 -7.66
C GLN A 166 18.21 12.64 -9.05
N THR A 167 19.33 11.93 -9.06
CA THR A 167 20.01 11.50 -10.29
C THR A 167 19.98 9.98 -10.43
N VAL A 168 20.26 9.46 -11.62
CA VAL A 168 20.35 8.01 -11.83
C VAL A 168 21.40 7.41 -10.89
N GLU A 169 22.54 8.06 -10.71
CA GLU A 169 23.63 7.58 -9.86
C GLU A 169 23.25 7.55 -8.37
N SER A 170 22.51 8.57 -7.90
CA SER A 170 22.05 8.59 -6.49
C SER A 170 20.96 7.54 -6.24
N TRP A 171 20.09 7.33 -7.23
CA TRP A 171 19.11 6.27 -7.22
C TRP A 171 19.74 4.87 -7.20
N GLU A 172 20.68 4.59 -8.10
CA GLU A 172 21.40 3.31 -8.13
C GLU A 172 22.09 3.01 -6.79
N LYS A 173 22.70 4.01 -6.15
CA LYS A 173 23.28 3.84 -4.81
C LYS A 173 22.24 3.48 -3.75
N SER A 174 21.05 4.09 -3.84
CA SER A 174 19.95 3.76 -2.92
C SER A 174 19.45 2.33 -3.15
N VAL A 175 19.29 1.91 -4.40
CA VAL A 175 18.91 0.53 -4.76
C VAL A 175 19.97 -0.47 -4.30
N GLU A 176 21.27 -0.18 -4.54
CA GLU A 176 22.37 -1.04 -4.12
C GLU A 176 22.44 -1.19 -2.60
N THR A 177 22.19 -0.11 -1.86
CA THR A 177 22.11 -0.17 -0.40
C THR A 177 20.97 -1.06 0.05
N ALA A 178 19.77 -0.92 -0.54
CA ALA A 178 18.63 -1.78 -0.24
C ALA A 178 18.92 -3.25 -0.55
N VAL A 179 19.52 -3.55 -1.70
CA VAL A 179 19.92 -4.91 -2.09
C VAL A 179 20.94 -5.49 -1.11
N THR A 180 21.92 -4.70 -0.67
CA THR A 180 22.94 -5.12 0.29
C THR A 180 22.33 -5.46 1.66
N LEU A 181 21.33 -4.71 2.10
CA LEU A 181 20.56 -5.01 3.31
C LEU A 181 19.76 -6.31 3.18
N ASN A 182 19.47 -6.74 1.94
CA ASN A 182 18.87 -8.01 1.60
C ASN A 182 17.48 -8.27 2.26
N PRO A 183 16.53 -7.31 2.20
CA PRO A 183 15.17 -7.52 2.72
C PRO A 183 14.44 -8.62 1.93
N GLU A 184 13.29 -9.04 2.42
CA GLU A 184 12.42 -9.99 1.71
C GLU A 184 11.58 -9.31 0.62
N HIS A 185 11.36 -8.00 0.78
CA HIS A 185 10.47 -7.23 -0.07
C HIS A 185 11.02 -5.81 -0.26
N ILE A 186 10.84 -5.26 -1.45
CA ILE A 186 11.18 -3.87 -1.78
C ILE A 186 9.99 -3.26 -2.51
N SER A 187 9.46 -2.16 -1.97
CA SER A 187 8.52 -1.30 -2.68
C SER A 187 9.29 -0.15 -3.30
N ALA A 188 9.06 0.15 -4.57
CA ALA A 188 9.70 1.27 -5.26
C ALA A 188 8.63 2.06 -6.02
N TYR A 189 8.28 3.23 -5.47
CA TYR A 189 7.23 4.09 -5.99
C TYR A 189 7.83 5.24 -6.79
N SER A 190 7.23 5.58 -7.92
CA SER A 190 7.48 6.87 -8.58
C SER A 190 6.84 7.98 -7.75
N LEU A 191 7.58 9.08 -7.55
CA LEU A 191 6.98 10.28 -6.95
C LEU A 191 5.91 10.84 -7.89
N MET A 192 4.68 10.96 -7.38
CA MET A 192 3.59 11.64 -8.06
C MET A 192 3.27 12.95 -7.33
N LEU A 193 2.94 13.98 -8.10
CA LEU A 193 2.48 15.26 -7.56
C LEU A 193 0.97 15.20 -7.31
N GLU A 194 0.61 14.91 -6.07
CA GLU A 194 -0.79 14.86 -5.67
C GLU A 194 -1.34 16.27 -5.36
N GLU A 195 -2.53 16.55 -5.86
CA GLU A 195 -3.20 17.84 -5.66
C GLU A 195 -3.32 18.17 -4.16
N GLY A 196 -3.05 19.43 -3.81
CA GLY A 196 -3.13 19.90 -2.43
C GLY A 196 -1.93 19.56 -1.54
N THR A 197 -0.93 18.80 -2.04
CA THR A 197 0.30 18.57 -1.28
C THR A 197 1.23 19.80 -1.32
N PRO A 198 2.03 20.01 -0.25
CA PRO A 198 3.05 21.09 -0.28
C PRO A 198 4.02 20.95 -1.43
N MET A 199 4.32 19.73 -1.88
CA MET A 199 5.24 19.47 -2.98
C MET A 199 4.69 19.94 -4.32
N THR A 200 3.43 19.68 -4.62
CA THR A 200 2.74 20.19 -5.81
C THR A 200 2.80 21.72 -5.86
N VAL A 201 2.50 22.39 -4.73
CA VAL A 201 2.58 23.85 -4.63
C VAL A 201 4.01 24.38 -4.86
N LEU A 202 5.04 23.65 -4.40
CA LEU A 202 6.45 24.03 -4.63
C LEU A 202 6.85 23.84 -6.09
N ALA A 203 6.40 22.77 -6.73
CA ALA A 203 6.65 22.49 -8.14
C ALA A 203 6.00 23.55 -9.06
N GLU A 204 4.71 23.85 -8.84
CA GLU A 204 3.96 24.88 -9.57
C GLU A 204 4.60 26.27 -9.48
N LYS A 205 5.22 26.58 -8.34
CA LYS A 205 5.96 27.84 -8.11
C LYS A 205 7.39 27.81 -8.66
N GLY A 206 7.82 26.76 -9.31
CA GLY A 206 9.17 26.59 -9.81
C GLY A 206 10.27 26.60 -8.72
N ARG A 207 9.90 26.21 -7.48
CA ARG A 207 10.84 26.16 -6.35
C ARG A 207 11.53 24.83 -6.17
N ILE A 208 11.02 23.79 -6.80
CA ILE A 208 11.65 22.48 -6.92
C ILE A 208 11.60 22.04 -8.38
N GLU A 209 12.62 21.33 -8.79
CA GLU A 209 12.72 20.69 -10.09
C GLU A 209 12.65 19.18 -9.90
N LEU A 210 11.76 18.53 -10.63
CA LEU A 210 11.61 17.08 -10.66
C LEU A 210 12.32 16.51 -11.87
N PRO A 211 12.82 15.27 -11.79
CA PRO A 211 13.25 14.53 -12.95
C PRO A 211 12.15 14.48 -14.02
N ASP A 212 12.53 14.55 -15.28
CA ASP A 212 11.61 14.37 -16.39
C ASP A 212 11.22 12.87 -16.56
N ASP A 213 10.24 12.60 -17.43
CA ASP A 213 9.75 11.24 -17.66
C ASP A 213 10.88 10.32 -18.15
N ARG A 214 11.77 10.81 -19.00
CA ARG A 214 12.90 10.03 -19.54
C ARG A 214 13.84 9.58 -18.42
N LEU A 215 14.09 10.44 -17.45
CA LEU A 215 14.96 10.13 -16.32
C LEU A 215 14.28 9.15 -15.36
N ASN A 216 12.96 9.32 -15.14
CA ASN A 216 12.17 8.39 -14.37
C ASN A 216 12.14 6.99 -15.02
N ASP A 217 12.00 6.93 -16.34
CA ASP A 217 12.05 5.70 -17.10
C ASP A 217 13.41 4.99 -16.95
N GLU A 218 14.50 5.74 -17.02
CA GLU A 218 15.83 5.18 -16.82
C GLU A 218 16.02 4.65 -15.39
N MET A 219 15.57 5.39 -14.37
CA MET A 219 15.61 4.95 -12.98
C MET A 219 14.84 3.65 -12.78
N TRP A 220 13.64 3.56 -13.36
CA TRP A 220 12.82 2.34 -13.25
C TRP A 220 13.49 1.14 -13.95
N ARG A 221 14.03 1.31 -15.17
CA ARG A 221 14.73 0.24 -15.89
C ARG A 221 15.93 -0.29 -15.10
N ARG A 222 16.73 0.62 -14.54
CA ARG A 222 17.90 0.27 -13.71
C ARG A 222 17.49 -0.51 -12.47
N LEU A 223 16.42 -0.05 -11.78
CA LEU A 223 15.83 -0.75 -10.65
C LEU A 223 15.41 -2.18 -11.01
N SER A 224 14.60 -2.33 -12.06
CA SER A 224 14.03 -3.60 -12.48
C SER A 224 15.13 -4.63 -12.81
N VAL A 225 16.14 -4.24 -13.57
CA VAL A 225 17.30 -5.09 -13.90
C VAL A 225 18.03 -5.48 -12.62
N ARG A 226 18.39 -4.49 -11.78
CA ARG A 226 19.20 -4.75 -10.58
C ARG A 226 18.48 -5.65 -9.57
N LEU A 227 17.18 -5.44 -9.35
CA LEU A 227 16.40 -6.28 -8.44
C LEU A 227 16.24 -7.71 -8.98
N SER A 228 16.00 -7.86 -10.29
CA SER A 228 15.92 -9.18 -10.94
C SER A 228 17.23 -9.97 -10.77
N GLU A 229 18.38 -9.35 -11.03
CA GLU A 229 19.72 -9.93 -10.83
C GLU A 229 19.98 -10.33 -9.36
N SER A 230 19.29 -9.66 -8.41
CA SER A 230 19.39 -9.93 -6.98
C SER A 230 18.36 -10.94 -6.46
N GLY A 231 17.60 -11.57 -7.36
CA GLY A 231 16.64 -12.62 -7.02
C GLY A 231 15.27 -12.12 -6.55
N TYR A 232 14.97 -10.83 -6.74
CA TYR A 232 13.63 -10.31 -6.52
C TYR A 232 12.78 -10.44 -7.78
N ARG A 233 11.52 -10.80 -7.61
CA ARG A 233 10.53 -10.83 -8.68
C ARG A 233 9.58 -9.65 -8.53
N GLN A 234 9.38 -8.91 -9.60
CA GLN A 234 8.29 -7.94 -9.67
C GLN A 234 6.96 -8.70 -9.75
N TYR A 235 6.08 -8.53 -8.78
CA TYR A 235 4.78 -9.19 -8.75
C TYR A 235 3.61 -8.23 -9.00
N GLU A 236 3.86 -6.92 -8.91
CA GLU A 236 2.97 -5.85 -9.36
C GLU A 236 3.80 -4.59 -9.67
N ILE A 237 3.18 -3.52 -10.17
CA ILE A 237 3.85 -2.36 -10.76
C ILE A 237 4.99 -1.79 -9.89
N SER A 238 4.78 -1.68 -8.58
CA SER A 238 5.70 -1.00 -7.66
C SER A 238 6.40 -1.94 -6.68
N ASN A 239 6.03 -3.22 -6.64
CA ASN A 239 6.49 -4.11 -5.58
C ASN A 239 7.26 -5.32 -6.10
N TYR A 240 8.38 -5.57 -5.44
CA TYR A 240 9.32 -6.66 -5.71
C TYR A 240 9.52 -7.50 -4.45
N SER A 241 9.58 -8.80 -4.58
CA SER A 241 9.81 -9.68 -3.45
C SER A 241 10.64 -10.89 -3.81
N LYS A 242 11.27 -11.49 -2.80
CA LYS A 242 11.71 -12.88 -2.88
C LYS A 242 10.48 -13.79 -2.93
N GLN A 243 10.62 -14.96 -3.51
CA GLN A 243 9.51 -15.91 -3.67
C GLN A 243 8.84 -16.22 -2.31
N GLY A 244 7.52 -16.04 -2.23
CA GLY A 244 6.69 -16.31 -1.05
C GLY A 244 6.67 -15.19 0.00
N TYR A 245 7.21 -14.01 -0.34
CA TYR A 245 7.20 -12.82 0.51
C TYR A 245 6.40 -11.66 -0.09
N GLU A 246 5.58 -11.94 -1.11
CA GLU A 246 4.61 -11.00 -1.65
C GLU A 246 3.67 -10.52 -0.53
N SER A 247 3.31 -9.23 -0.51
CA SER A 247 2.35 -8.72 0.47
C SER A 247 0.98 -9.34 0.26
N LYS A 248 0.56 -10.21 1.17
CA LYS A 248 -0.76 -10.86 1.08
C LYS A 248 -1.88 -9.84 1.18
N HIS A 249 -1.72 -8.83 2.03
CA HIS A 249 -2.74 -7.80 2.22
C HIS A 249 -2.92 -6.96 0.96
N ASN A 250 -1.83 -6.43 0.37
CA ASN A 250 -1.91 -5.65 -0.87
C ASN A 250 -2.46 -6.49 -2.03
N GLY A 251 -2.10 -7.78 -2.09
CA GLY A 251 -2.63 -8.71 -3.06
C GLY A 251 -4.16 -8.85 -3.05
N LYS A 252 -4.83 -8.49 -1.94
CA LYS A 252 -6.30 -8.50 -1.87
C LYS A 252 -6.94 -7.39 -2.68
N TYR A 253 -6.33 -6.21 -2.69
CA TYR A 253 -6.79 -5.10 -3.51
C TYR A 253 -6.75 -5.46 -5.00
N TRP A 254 -5.63 -6.02 -5.45
CA TRP A 254 -5.43 -6.42 -6.84
C TRP A 254 -6.32 -7.58 -7.30
N ARG A 255 -6.74 -8.44 -6.36
CA ARG A 255 -7.63 -9.59 -6.63
C ARG A 255 -9.07 -9.31 -6.30
N GLN A 256 -9.42 -8.08 -5.94
CA GLN A 256 -10.77 -7.69 -5.53
C GLN A 256 -11.36 -8.59 -4.43
N VAL A 257 -10.52 -8.95 -3.44
CA VAL A 257 -10.93 -9.75 -2.29
C VAL A 257 -11.55 -8.83 -1.24
N PRO A 258 -12.57 -9.25 -0.49
CA PRO A 258 -13.17 -8.45 0.58
C PRO A 258 -12.15 -7.96 1.60
N TYR A 259 -12.33 -6.75 2.08
CA TYR A 259 -11.56 -6.22 3.20
C TYR A 259 -12.37 -5.20 4.01
N LEU A 260 -12.11 -5.17 5.31
CA LEU A 260 -12.68 -4.21 6.25
C LEU A 260 -11.62 -3.20 6.67
N GLY A 261 -11.86 -1.93 6.35
CA GLY A 261 -11.05 -0.81 6.80
C GLY A 261 -11.67 -0.15 8.04
N LEU A 262 -10.84 0.09 9.05
CA LEU A 262 -11.16 0.71 10.31
C LEU A 262 -10.34 2.00 10.49
N GLY A 263 -10.94 2.99 11.10
CA GLY A 263 -10.30 4.28 11.33
C GLY A 263 -10.70 5.36 10.32
N PRO A 264 -10.40 6.64 10.61
CA PRO A 264 -10.70 7.75 9.70
C PRO A 264 -10.03 7.56 8.35
N SER A 265 -10.72 7.88 7.25
CA SER A 265 -10.25 7.68 5.87
C SER A 265 -9.99 6.23 5.44
N ALA A 266 -10.33 5.23 6.26
CA ALA A 266 -10.21 3.84 5.87
C ALA A 266 -11.31 3.44 4.89
N HIS A 267 -10.94 2.63 3.89
CA HIS A 267 -11.83 2.07 2.88
C HIS A 267 -12.13 0.60 3.18
N SER A 268 -13.29 0.15 2.76
CA SER A 268 -13.72 -1.27 2.82
C SER A 268 -14.33 -1.66 1.48
N TYR A 269 -14.30 -2.95 1.19
CA TYR A 269 -14.90 -3.54 0.00
C TYR A 269 -15.51 -4.90 0.36
N ASP A 270 -16.74 -5.16 -0.08
CA ASP A 270 -17.45 -6.38 0.24
C ASP A 270 -17.05 -7.60 -0.62
N GLY A 271 -16.23 -7.38 -1.64
CA GLY A 271 -15.80 -8.41 -2.60
C GLY A 271 -16.74 -8.60 -3.79
N ASP A 272 -17.81 -7.80 -3.87
CA ASP A 272 -18.77 -7.83 -4.98
C ASP A 272 -18.91 -6.45 -5.63
N ARG A 273 -19.61 -5.52 -4.99
CA ARG A 273 -19.90 -4.19 -5.59
C ARG A 273 -20.01 -3.04 -4.61
N GLU A 274 -20.03 -3.29 -3.31
CA GLU A 274 -20.16 -2.21 -2.34
C GLU A 274 -18.82 -1.79 -1.77
N ARG A 275 -18.51 -0.51 -1.95
CA ARG A 275 -17.42 0.17 -1.26
C ARG A 275 -17.96 1.02 -0.13
N ARG A 276 -17.20 1.08 0.95
CA ARG A 276 -17.46 1.95 2.08
C ARG A 276 -16.19 2.68 2.45
N PHE A 277 -16.30 3.94 2.78
CA PHE A 277 -15.15 4.72 3.21
C PHE A 277 -15.51 5.68 4.33
N ASN A 278 -14.71 5.65 5.38
CA ASN A 278 -14.84 6.58 6.47
C ASN A 278 -14.38 7.97 6.03
N PRO A 279 -15.08 9.06 6.43
CA PRO A 279 -14.62 10.41 6.17
C PRO A 279 -13.21 10.66 6.75
N PRO A 280 -12.40 11.55 6.11
CA PRO A 280 -11.12 11.98 6.63
C PRO A 280 -11.31 13.02 7.77
N ASP A 281 -11.97 12.59 8.87
CA ASP A 281 -12.33 13.42 10.02
C ASP A 281 -12.05 12.70 11.33
N ILE A 282 -10.90 13.02 11.96
CA ILE A 282 -10.50 12.44 13.25
C ILE A 282 -11.51 12.83 14.36
N THR A 283 -11.93 14.09 14.38
CA THR A 283 -12.82 14.60 15.44
C THR A 283 -14.18 13.93 15.38
N GLY A 284 -14.78 13.86 14.19
CA GLY A 284 -16.03 13.16 13.95
C GLY A 284 -15.93 11.69 14.28
N TYR A 285 -14.82 11.04 13.92
CA TYR A 285 -14.56 9.63 14.21
C TYR A 285 -14.51 9.37 15.73
N LEU A 286 -13.71 10.14 16.47
CA LEU A 286 -13.61 10.01 17.92
C LEU A 286 -14.96 10.27 18.63
N LYS A 287 -15.73 11.25 18.13
CA LYS A 287 -17.08 11.53 18.64
C LYS A 287 -18.05 10.39 18.35
N ARG A 288 -17.99 9.80 17.14
CA ARG A 288 -18.92 8.75 16.72
C ARG A 288 -18.70 7.44 17.46
N PHE A 289 -17.46 7.01 17.56
CA PHE A 289 -17.12 5.72 18.16
C PHE A 289 -16.65 5.79 19.63
N GLY A 290 -16.36 6.97 20.15
CA GLY A 290 -15.82 7.12 21.51
C GLY A 290 -16.81 6.80 22.64
N SER A 291 -18.11 6.95 22.41
CA SER A 291 -19.15 6.75 23.43
C SER A 291 -19.71 5.32 23.50
N GLY A 292 -19.35 4.45 22.56
CA GLY A 292 -19.85 3.06 22.51
C GLY A 292 -21.39 2.92 22.35
N GLN A 293 -22.08 3.99 21.96
CA GLN A 293 -23.53 3.94 21.76
C GLN A 293 -23.87 3.32 20.41
N GLU A 294 -24.53 2.18 20.43
CA GLU A 294 -25.10 1.52 19.26
C GLU A 294 -26.31 2.30 18.70
N GLY A 295 -26.60 2.11 17.43
CA GLY A 295 -27.84 2.62 16.79
C GLY A 295 -27.77 4.01 16.18
N ARG A 296 -26.59 4.60 16.02
CA ARG A 296 -26.40 5.84 15.24
C ARG A 296 -26.24 5.51 13.75
N GLU A 297 -26.50 6.53 12.91
CA GLU A 297 -26.23 6.41 11.47
C GLU A 297 -24.78 5.98 11.21
N PRO A 298 -24.55 5.19 10.12
CA PRO A 298 -23.19 4.80 9.73
C PRO A 298 -22.27 6.02 9.56
N PHE A 299 -21.05 5.92 10.05
CA PHE A 299 -20.05 6.97 9.87
C PHE A 299 -19.46 6.97 8.46
N TYR A 300 -19.54 5.86 7.77
CA TYR A 300 -18.99 5.68 6.42
C TYR A 300 -19.98 6.15 5.33
N ARG A 301 -19.43 6.55 4.20
CA ARG A 301 -20.17 6.71 2.96
C ARG A 301 -20.17 5.41 2.17
N ARG A 302 -21.19 5.21 1.36
CA ARG A 302 -21.35 4.03 0.49
C ARG A 302 -21.25 4.44 -0.98
N GLU A 303 -20.63 3.59 -1.75
CA GLU A 303 -20.58 3.61 -3.19
C GLU A 303 -21.01 2.24 -3.70
N MET A 304 -21.93 2.23 -4.66
CA MET A 304 -22.41 1.00 -5.30
C MET A 304 -21.92 1.00 -6.73
N LEU A 305 -21.04 0.08 -7.06
CA LEU A 305 -20.46 -0.05 -8.39
C LEU A 305 -21.48 -0.66 -9.36
N THR A 306 -21.56 -0.10 -10.54
CA THR A 306 -22.28 -0.66 -11.69
C THR A 306 -21.51 -1.86 -12.27
N ASP A 307 -22.17 -2.67 -13.10
CA ASP A 307 -21.52 -3.82 -13.75
C ASP A 307 -20.35 -3.38 -14.66
N GLU A 308 -20.47 -2.18 -15.28
CA GLU A 308 -19.39 -1.60 -16.09
C GLU A 308 -18.20 -1.17 -15.23
N GLU A 309 -18.42 -0.46 -14.12
CA GLU A 309 -17.36 -0.06 -13.17
C GLU A 309 -16.66 -1.27 -12.57
N ILE A 310 -17.39 -2.34 -12.25
CA ILE A 310 -16.78 -3.59 -11.76
C ILE A 310 -15.84 -4.20 -12.81
N LYS A 311 -16.23 -4.19 -14.08
CA LYS A 311 -15.42 -4.70 -15.18
C LYS A 311 -14.18 -3.82 -15.41
N GLU A 312 -14.34 -2.50 -15.44
CA GLU A 312 -13.25 -1.55 -15.60
C GLU A 312 -12.23 -1.69 -14.48
N GLU A 313 -12.70 -1.78 -13.23
CA GLU A 313 -11.83 -2.00 -12.08
C GLU A 313 -11.13 -3.36 -12.08
N TYR A 314 -11.80 -4.39 -12.59
CA TYR A 314 -11.14 -5.69 -12.77
C TYR A 314 -9.97 -5.56 -13.76
N ILE A 315 -10.17 -4.90 -14.90
CA ILE A 315 -9.10 -4.65 -15.86
C ILE A 315 -7.98 -3.85 -15.20
N LEU A 316 -8.32 -2.74 -14.52
CA LEU A 316 -7.37 -1.86 -13.85
C LEU A 316 -6.52 -2.62 -12.82
N THR A 317 -7.15 -3.41 -11.96
CA THR A 317 -6.44 -4.10 -10.88
C THR A 317 -5.63 -5.29 -11.39
N ARG A 318 -6.17 -6.05 -12.35
CA ARG A 318 -5.50 -7.24 -12.90
C ARG A 318 -4.34 -6.89 -13.81
N MET A 319 -4.41 -5.79 -14.56
CA MET A 319 -3.29 -5.33 -15.40
C MET A 319 -2.12 -4.77 -14.57
N ARG A 320 -2.33 -4.43 -13.29
CA ARG A 320 -1.25 -3.96 -12.41
C ARG A 320 -0.42 -5.09 -11.80
N VAL A 321 -0.85 -6.34 -11.91
CA VAL A 321 -0.11 -7.50 -11.39
C VAL A 321 0.50 -8.32 -12.51
N SER A 322 1.60 -9.00 -12.20
CA SER A 322 2.35 -9.79 -13.18
C SER A 322 1.56 -11.00 -13.73
N GLU A 323 0.57 -11.51 -12.99
CA GLU A 323 -0.32 -12.56 -13.47
C GLU A 323 -1.26 -12.08 -14.59
N GLY A 324 -1.62 -10.78 -14.57
CA GLY A 324 -2.50 -10.19 -15.58
C GLY A 324 -3.95 -10.68 -15.55
N ILE A 325 -4.64 -10.52 -16.66
CA ILE A 325 -6.02 -10.97 -16.90
C ILE A 325 -6.00 -12.36 -17.51
N ASN A 326 -6.59 -13.35 -16.83
CA ASN A 326 -6.90 -14.63 -17.46
C ASN A 326 -8.18 -14.50 -18.28
N LEU A 327 -8.10 -14.77 -19.59
CA LEU A 327 -9.23 -14.61 -20.52
C LEU A 327 -10.41 -15.55 -20.22
N SER A 328 -10.12 -16.75 -19.74
CA SER A 328 -11.17 -17.71 -19.38
C SER A 328 -11.99 -17.21 -18.18
N ASP A 329 -11.28 -16.77 -17.13
CA ASP A 329 -11.91 -16.20 -15.91
C ASP A 329 -12.67 -14.91 -16.23
N PHE A 330 -12.09 -14.06 -17.09
CA PHE A 330 -12.73 -12.82 -17.54
C PHE A 330 -14.03 -13.10 -18.27
N ARG A 331 -14.00 -14.05 -19.21
CA ARG A 331 -15.20 -14.47 -19.95
C ARG A 331 -16.25 -15.12 -19.05
N GLU A 332 -15.86 -15.95 -18.08
CA GLU A 332 -16.78 -16.54 -17.11
C GLU A 332 -17.48 -15.45 -16.28
N ARG A 333 -16.74 -14.44 -15.86
CA ARG A 333 -17.24 -13.36 -14.99
C ARG A 333 -18.07 -12.31 -15.75
N PHE A 334 -17.66 -11.90 -16.94
CA PHE A 334 -18.23 -10.75 -17.67
C PHE A 334 -18.91 -11.11 -19.00
N GLY A 335 -18.82 -12.36 -19.40
CA GLY A 335 -19.44 -12.86 -20.61
C GLY A 335 -18.60 -12.69 -21.87
N LYS A 336 -19.06 -13.35 -22.95
CA LYS A 336 -18.34 -13.42 -24.24
C LYS A 336 -18.19 -12.06 -24.90
N ALA A 337 -19.22 -11.20 -24.83
CA ALA A 337 -19.19 -9.89 -25.46
C ALA A 337 -18.13 -8.97 -24.82
N ALA A 338 -17.95 -9.04 -23.50
CA ALA A 338 -16.90 -8.30 -22.80
C ALA A 338 -15.50 -8.79 -23.18
N GLU A 339 -15.31 -10.12 -23.31
CA GLU A 339 -14.06 -10.70 -23.79
C GLU A 339 -13.72 -10.25 -25.22
N GLU A 340 -14.70 -10.32 -26.15
CA GLU A 340 -14.52 -9.87 -27.53
C GLU A 340 -14.14 -8.37 -27.60
N ARG A 341 -14.72 -7.53 -26.75
CA ARG A 341 -14.38 -6.11 -26.65
C ARG A 341 -12.95 -5.91 -26.12
N LEU A 342 -12.58 -6.61 -25.04
CA LEU A 342 -11.20 -6.57 -24.50
C LEU A 342 -10.18 -6.98 -25.54
N LEU A 343 -10.42 -8.06 -26.29
CA LEU A 343 -9.54 -8.53 -27.36
C LEU A 343 -9.49 -7.54 -28.54
N HIS A 344 -10.61 -6.88 -28.87
CA HIS A 344 -10.63 -5.82 -29.88
C HIS A 344 -9.78 -4.63 -29.43
N ASN A 345 -9.95 -4.16 -28.20
CA ASN A 345 -9.16 -3.05 -27.63
C ASN A 345 -7.66 -3.39 -27.61
N LEU A 346 -7.33 -4.64 -27.26
CA LEU A 346 -5.94 -5.12 -27.31
C LEU A 346 -5.35 -5.02 -28.74
N MET A 347 -6.09 -5.45 -29.76
CA MET A 347 -5.63 -5.40 -31.16
C MET A 347 -5.54 -3.96 -31.71
N THR A 348 -6.25 -3.00 -31.12
CA THR A 348 -6.25 -1.59 -31.53
C THR A 348 -5.25 -0.74 -30.77
N LEU A 349 -4.52 -1.30 -29.82
CA LEU A 349 -3.44 -0.56 -29.14
C LEU A 349 -2.43 -0.03 -30.16
N PRO A 350 -1.98 1.23 -30.05
CA PRO A 350 -0.99 1.82 -30.94
C PRO A 350 0.35 1.05 -30.97
N ASN A 351 0.71 0.43 -29.85
CA ASN A 351 1.86 -0.45 -29.72
C ASN A 351 1.46 -1.72 -28.97
N GLN A 352 1.40 -2.83 -29.69
CA GLN A 352 1.01 -4.14 -29.12
C GLN A 352 2.13 -4.79 -28.29
N GLU A 353 3.38 -4.32 -28.40
CA GLU A 353 4.50 -4.83 -27.62
C GLU A 353 4.41 -4.41 -26.14
N LEU A 354 3.53 -3.46 -25.81
CA LEU A 354 3.26 -3.04 -24.42
C LEU A 354 2.51 -4.10 -23.60
N VAL A 355 1.94 -5.11 -24.28
CA VAL A 355 1.15 -6.15 -23.64
C VAL A 355 1.63 -7.52 -24.13
N GLU A 356 1.76 -8.46 -23.23
CA GLU A 356 2.06 -9.85 -23.50
C GLU A 356 0.80 -10.70 -23.35
N ASN A 357 0.63 -11.66 -24.25
CA ASN A 357 -0.40 -12.70 -24.11
C ASN A 357 0.31 -14.06 -24.04
N LYS A 358 0.38 -14.61 -22.84
CA LYS A 358 1.00 -15.91 -22.58
C LYS A 358 -0.07 -16.91 -22.15
N GLU A 359 -0.39 -17.86 -23.01
CA GLU A 359 -1.34 -18.95 -22.71
C GLU A 359 -2.72 -18.44 -22.22
N GLY A 360 -3.21 -17.34 -22.81
CA GLY A 360 -4.49 -16.75 -22.45
C GLY A 360 -4.46 -15.83 -21.22
N ASN A 361 -3.27 -15.52 -20.70
CA ASN A 361 -3.08 -14.47 -19.69
C ASN A 361 -2.53 -13.21 -20.36
N ILE A 362 -3.25 -12.11 -20.23
CA ILE A 362 -2.87 -10.78 -20.73
C ILE A 362 -2.23 -9.98 -19.59
N SER A 363 -0.95 -9.63 -19.75
CA SER A 363 -0.23 -8.80 -18.77
C SER A 363 0.56 -7.70 -19.45
N LEU A 364 0.97 -6.68 -18.71
CA LEU A 364 1.88 -5.66 -19.22
C LEU A 364 3.27 -6.26 -19.48
N SER A 365 3.89 -5.85 -20.58
CA SER A 365 5.32 -6.06 -20.79
C SER A 365 6.14 -5.10 -19.92
N SER A 366 7.46 -5.27 -19.87
CA SER A 366 8.33 -4.32 -19.17
C SER A 366 8.16 -2.88 -19.67
N ASP A 367 8.00 -2.68 -20.99
CA ASP A 367 7.74 -1.35 -21.54
C ASP A 367 6.30 -0.89 -21.27
N GLY A 368 5.36 -1.82 -21.21
CA GLY A 368 3.96 -1.54 -20.86
C GLY A 368 3.78 -1.06 -19.43
N ILE A 369 4.57 -1.55 -18.48
CA ILE A 369 4.53 -1.09 -17.07
C ILE A 369 4.84 0.40 -16.96
N MET A 370 5.72 0.94 -17.79
CA MET A 370 6.10 2.35 -17.77
C MET A 370 4.97 3.28 -18.18
N VAL A 371 4.06 2.81 -19.01
CA VAL A 371 2.88 3.53 -19.51
C VAL A 371 1.58 2.86 -19.10
N ALA A 372 1.61 2.17 -17.95
CA ALA A 372 0.54 1.29 -17.48
C ALA A 372 -0.83 1.96 -17.51
N ASP A 373 -0.96 3.17 -17.00
CA ASP A 373 -2.25 3.85 -16.91
C ASP A 373 -2.85 4.12 -18.31
N SER A 374 -2.03 4.46 -19.29
CA SER A 374 -2.49 4.68 -20.67
C SER A 374 -2.93 3.36 -21.33
N VAL A 375 -2.20 2.27 -21.10
CA VAL A 375 -2.56 0.95 -21.63
C VAL A 375 -3.83 0.42 -20.96
N ILE A 376 -3.93 0.52 -19.65
CA ILE A 376 -5.09 0.08 -18.86
C ILE A 376 -6.34 0.84 -19.30
N LEU A 377 -6.25 2.18 -19.43
CA LEU A 377 -7.37 2.99 -19.90
C LEU A 377 -7.84 2.56 -21.30
N ALA A 378 -6.90 2.34 -22.23
CA ALA A 378 -7.22 1.88 -23.58
C ALA A 378 -7.87 0.49 -23.61
N LEU A 379 -7.54 -0.39 -22.68
CA LEU A 379 -8.14 -1.72 -22.56
C LEU A 379 -9.52 -1.69 -21.90
N ALA A 380 -9.79 -0.75 -21.00
CA ALA A 380 -11.02 -0.63 -20.26
C ALA A 380 -12.16 0.04 -21.06
N MET A 381 -11.84 0.97 -21.99
CA MET A 381 -12.82 1.65 -22.87
C MET A 381 -13.40 0.68 -23.91
#